data_794381afec5bd2a410d492432f746d40
#
_entry.id   794381afec5bd2a410d492432f746d40
#
_cell.length_a   1.000
_cell.length_b   1.000
_cell.length_c   1.000
_cell.angle_alpha   90.00
_cell.angle_beta   90.00
_cell.angle_gamma   90.00
#
_symmetry.space_group_name_H-M   'P 1'
#
loop_
_entity.id
_entity.type
_entity.pdbx_description
1 polymer ?
#
loop_
_entity_poly.entity_id
_entity_poly.type
_entity_poly.pdbx_seq_one_letter_code
_entity_poly.pdbx_strand_id
1 'polypeptide(L)'
;MRYLMKVTMGEEAGNANVRDPKFGDKMQALLKELKAEAAYFTTVEGRRGVYIVVNMDDASQMPAMAEPVFLWLRGKVEFIPVMLPQDLAKAGPAIASAVQKWGS
;
A
#
# COMPACT_ATOMS: atom_id res chain seq x y z
N MET A 1 -5.57 -9.97 6.13
CA MET A 1 -4.94 -10.15 4.81
C MET A 1 -3.99 -8.99 4.54
N ARG A 2 -2.80 -9.30 4.06
CA ARG A 2 -1.75 -8.30 3.88
C ARG A 2 -1.88 -7.62 2.53
N TYR A 3 -1.73 -6.29 2.53
CA TYR A 3 -1.76 -5.46 1.34
C TYR A 3 -0.54 -4.56 1.27
N LEU A 4 -0.09 -4.30 0.07
CA LEU A 4 0.85 -3.23 -0.21
C LEU A 4 0.04 -2.02 -0.68
N MET A 5 0.08 -0.94 0.10
CA MET A 5 -0.47 0.34 -0.34
C MET A 5 0.60 1.04 -1.16
N LYS A 6 0.31 1.28 -2.42
CA LYS A 6 1.17 2.07 -3.31
C LYS A 6 0.60 3.48 -3.37
N VAL A 7 1.30 4.41 -2.75
CA VAL A 7 0.89 5.81 -2.67
C VAL A 7 1.77 6.65 -3.57
N THR A 8 1.15 7.47 -4.40
CA THR A 8 1.85 8.38 -5.31
C THR A 8 1.30 9.78 -5.17
N MET A 9 2.19 10.76 -5.07
CA MET A 9 1.80 12.18 -5.02
C MET A 9 2.25 12.87 -6.31
N GLY A 10 1.36 13.69 -6.87
CA GLY A 10 1.73 14.55 -8.00
C GLY A 10 2.74 15.62 -7.56
N GLU A 11 3.38 16.27 -8.52
CA GLU A 11 4.42 17.27 -8.22
C GLU A 11 3.92 18.38 -7.31
N GLU A 12 2.78 18.97 -7.64
CA GLU A 12 2.23 20.09 -6.87
C GLU A 12 1.92 19.70 -5.43
N ALA A 13 1.18 18.61 -5.25
CA ALA A 13 0.83 18.11 -3.94
C ALA A 13 2.07 17.68 -3.15
N GLY A 14 2.98 16.98 -3.81
CA GLY A 14 4.22 16.55 -3.18
C GLY A 14 5.10 17.72 -2.73
N ASN A 15 5.19 18.76 -3.56
CA ASN A 15 5.94 19.97 -3.19
C ASN A 15 5.32 20.66 -1.97
N ALA A 16 3.99 20.77 -1.95
CA ALA A 16 3.29 21.36 -0.81
C ALA A 16 3.49 20.55 0.47
N ASN A 17 3.43 19.23 0.37
CA ASN A 17 3.63 18.36 1.51
C ASN A 17 5.05 18.44 2.06
N VAL A 18 6.05 18.46 1.19
CA VAL A 18 7.46 18.57 1.61
C VAL A 18 7.75 19.90 2.31
N ARG A 19 7.06 20.97 1.91
CA ARG A 19 7.22 22.30 2.52
C ARG A 19 6.52 22.42 3.87
N ASP A 20 5.59 21.53 4.18
CA ASP A 20 4.88 21.55 5.46
C ASP A 20 5.81 21.08 6.58
N PRO A 21 6.14 21.95 7.56
CA PRO A 21 7.03 21.55 8.64
C PRO A 21 6.44 20.47 9.55
N LYS A 22 5.15 20.23 9.47
CA LYS A 22 4.46 19.20 10.26
C LYS A 22 4.34 17.86 9.51
N PHE A 23 4.85 17.79 8.30
CA PHE A 23 4.68 16.59 7.46
C PHE A 23 5.19 15.32 8.14
N GLY A 24 6.40 15.36 8.71
CA GLY A 24 7.00 14.20 9.35
C GLY A 24 6.17 13.65 10.51
N ASP A 25 5.69 14.55 11.38
CA ASP A 25 4.87 14.16 12.53
C ASP A 25 3.52 13.58 12.09
N LYS A 26 2.90 14.20 11.09
CA LYS A 26 1.64 13.70 10.56
C LYS A 26 1.81 12.35 9.86
N MET A 27 2.90 12.16 9.15
CA MET A 27 3.19 10.88 8.50
C MET A 27 3.37 9.78 9.54
N GLN A 28 4.11 10.05 10.60
CA GLN A 28 4.26 9.07 11.69
C GLN A 28 2.92 8.73 12.34
N ALA A 29 2.07 9.73 12.56
CA ALA A 29 0.74 9.52 13.11
C ALA A 29 -0.11 8.66 12.17
N LEU A 30 -0.04 8.90 10.87
CA LEU A 30 -0.76 8.10 9.88
C LEU A 30 -0.28 6.65 9.89
N LEU A 31 1.02 6.42 9.86
CA LEU A 31 1.58 5.06 9.89
C LEU A 31 1.17 4.29 11.14
N LYS A 32 1.10 4.98 12.27
CA LYS A 32 0.62 4.38 13.52
C LYS A 32 -0.86 4.04 13.46
N GLU A 33 -1.66 4.93 12.92
CA GLU A 33 -3.10 4.72 12.76
C GLU A 33 -3.39 3.55 11.81
N LEU A 34 -2.63 3.44 10.74
CA LEU A 34 -2.73 2.33 9.79
C LEU A 34 -2.19 1.01 10.35
N LYS A 35 -1.51 1.04 11.49
CA LYS A 35 -0.79 -0.10 12.06
C LYS A 35 0.15 -0.71 11.02
N ALA A 36 0.88 0.13 10.33
CA ALA A 36 1.78 -0.26 9.25
C ALA A 36 2.86 -1.22 9.76
N GLU A 37 3.04 -2.34 9.08
CA GLU A 37 4.14 -3.27 9.36
C GLU A 37 5.47 -2.70 8.87
N ALA A 38 5.45 -1.98 7.76
CA ALA A 38 6.61 -1.37 7.15
C ALA A 38 6.16 -0.22 6.25
N ALA A 39 7.06 0.74 6.04
CA ALA A 39 6.84 1.83 5.09
C ALA A 39 8.17 2.12 4.41
N TYR A 40 8.13 2.26 3.08
CA TYR A 40 9.32 2.53 2.27
C TYR A 40 9.06 3.76 1.43
N PHE A 41 9.82 4.81 1.68
CA PHE A 41 9.73 6.06 0.93
C PHE A 41 10.65 5.99 -0.28
N THR A 42 10.12 6.31 -1.44
CA THR A 42 10.84 6.16 -2.70
C THR A 42 10.21 7.03 -3.77
N THR A 43 10.71 6.89 -4.97
CA THR A 43 10.01 7.39 -6.16
C THR A 43 9.11 6.27 -6.68
N VAL A 44 7.87 6.63 -7.00
CA VAL A 44 6.90 5.72 -7.60
C VAL A 44 6.51 6.32 -8.95
N GLU A 45 6.85 5.62 -10.01
CA GLU A 45 6.59 6.11 -11.38
C GLU A 45 7.19 7.50 -11.62
N GLY A 46 8.39 7.74 -11.08
CA GLY A 46 9.10 9.01 -11.25
C GLY A 46 8.59 10.15 -10.38
N ARG A 47 7.73 9.87 -9.42
CA ARG A 47 7.16 10.86 -8.49
C ARG A 47 7.40 10.43 -7.07
N ARG A 48 7.25 11.38 -6.13
CA ARG A 48 7.34 11.04 -4.71
C ARG A 48 6.26 10.04 -4.35
N GLY A 49 6.63 9.02 -3.60
CA GLY A 49 5.66 8.04 -3.16
C GLY A 49 6.14 7.25 -1.96
N VAL A 50 5.27 6.39 -1.50
CA VAL A 50 5.57 5.50 -0.38
C VAL A 50 4.84 4.18 -0.59
N TYR A 51 5.52 3.08 -0.26
CA TYR A 51 4.91 1.77 -0.16
C TYR A 51 4.69 1.47 1.31
N ILE A 52 3.45 1.18 1.68
CA ILE A 52 3.07 0.90 3.06
C ILE A 52 2.47 -0.50 3.13
N VAL A 53 3.02 -1.34 4.00
CA VAL A 53 2.49 -2.69 4.22
C VAL A 53 1.48 -2.65 5.35
N VAL A 54 0.24 -3.03 5.06
CA VAL A 54 -0.87 -2.98 6.01
C VAL A 54 -1.64 -4.28 6.02
N ASN A 55 -2.39 -4.52 7.09
CA ASN A 55 -3.36 -5.60 7.17
C ASN A 55 -4.77 -5.03 7.05
N MET A 56 -5.61 -5.73 6.29
CA MET A 56 -7.02 -5.39 6.15
C MET A 56 -7.83 -6.69 6.26
N ASP A 57 -8.70 -6.75 7.25
CA ASP A 57 -9.51 -7.95 7.50
C ASP A 57 -10.78 -7.94 6.68
N ASP A 58 -11.28 -6.75 6.35
CA ASP A 58 -12.55 -6.56 5.67
C ASP A 58 -12.43 -5.40 4.70
N ALA A 59 -13.01 -5.54 3.52
CA ALA A 59 -12.97 -4.51 2.48
C ALA A 59 -13.56 -3.17 2.94
N SER A 60 -14.47 -3.20 3.92
CA SER A 60 -15.04 -1.97 4.48
C SER A 60 -14.02 -1.10 5.23
N GLN A 61 -12.86 -1.64 5.54
CA GLN A 61 -11.77 -0.87 6.17
C GLN A 61 -11.00 -0.01 5.16
N MET A 62 -11.21 -0.24 3.87
CA MET A 62 -10.47 0.47 2.82
C MET A 62 -10.61 1.99 2.90
N PRO A 63 -11.83 2.56 3.08
CA PRO A 63 -11.95 4.02 3.15
C PRO A 63 -11.17 4.64 4.31
N ALA A 64 -11.15 4.01 5.48
CA ALA A 64 -10.39 4.52 6.62
C ALA A 64 -8.89 4.58 6.32
N MET A 65 -8.38 3.68 5.49
CA MET A 65 -6.98 3.66 5.09
C MET A 65 -6.69 4.60 3.92
N ALA A 66 -7.61 4.72 2.97
CA ALA A 66 -7.40 5.48 1.74
C ALA A 66 -7.69 6.98 1.90
N GLU A 67 -8.72 7.35 2.66
CA GLU A 67 -9.14 8.75 2.77
C GLU A 67 -8.05 9.69 3.31
N PRO A 68 -7.24 9.32 4.31
CA PRO A 68 -6.13 10.18 4.71
C PRO A 68 -5.15 10.49 3.57
N VAL A 69 -4.95 9.53 2.67
CA VAL A 69 -4.10 9.73 1.49
C VAL A 69 -4.75 10.73 0.53
N PHE A 70 -6.03 10.57 0.25
CA PHE A 70 -6.74 11.48 -0.64
C PHE A 70 -6.83 12.89 -0.07
N LEU A 71 -7.25 13.00 1.18
CA LEU A 71 -7.56 14.29 1.80
C LEU A 71 -6.31 15.05 2.21
N TRP A 72 -5.38 14.39 2.87
CA TRP A 72 -4.19 15.04 3.39
C TRP A 72 -3.05 15.08 2.37
N LEU A 73 -2.66 13.92 1.85
CA LEU A 73 -1.53 13.84 0.91
C LEU A 73 -1.93 14.28 -0.49
N ARG A 74 -3.22 14.32 -0.79
CA ARG A 74 -3.75 14.60 -2.13
C ARG A 74 -3.11 13.69 -3.18
N GLY A 75 -2.96 12.42 -2.81
CA GLY A 75 -2.29 11.42 -3.60
C GLY A 75 -3.24 10.40 -4.20
N LYS A 76 -2.66 9.48 -4.93
CA LYS A 76 -3.32 8.28 -5.43
C LYS A 76 -2.91 7.11 -4.55
N VAL A 77 -3.81 6.15 -4.39
CA VAL A 77 -3.52 4.94 -3.65
C VAL A 77 -4.03 3.71 -4.39
N GLU A 78 -3.20 2.68 -4.45
CA GLU A 78 -3.59 1.36 -4.91
C GLU A 78 -3.37 0.37 -3.78
N PHE A 79 -4.32 -0.54 -3.60
CA PHE A 79 -4.18 -1.65 -2.65
C PHE A 79 -3.85 -2.90 -3.44
N ILE A 80 -2.68 -3.45 -3.21
CA ILE A 80 -2.18 -4.63 -3.91
C ILE A 80 -2.13 -5.77 -2.91
N PRO A 81 -2.98 -6.81 -3.06
CA PRO A 81 -2.88 -7.97 -2.19
C PRO A 81 -1.54 -8.67 -2.43
N VAL A 82 -0.87 -9.04 -1.35
CA VAL A 82 0.43 -9.68 -1.42
C VAL A 82 0.45 -10.96 -0.61
N MET A 83 1.30 -11.88 -1.02
CA MET A 83 1.48 -13.17 -0.37
C MET A 83 2.88 -13.25 0.26
N LEU A 84 2.94 -13.87 1.42
CA LEU A 84 4.22 -14.35 1.96
C LEU A 84 4.58 -15.66 1.26
N PRO A 85 5.86 -16.10 1.33
CA PRO A 85 6.26 -17.39 0.75
C PRO A 85 5.40 -18.57 1.22
N GLN A 86 5.00 -18.59 2.50
CA GLN A 86 4.13 -19.65 3.01
C GLN A 86 2.72 -19.61 2.43
N ASP A 87 2.22 -18.45 2.05
CA ASP A 87 0.91 -18.34 1.38
C ASP A 87 0.99 -18.96 -0.02
N LEU A 88 2.07 -18.68 -0.72
CA LEU A 88 2.30 -19.28 -2.04
C LEU A 88 2.44 -20.81 -1.94
N ALA A 89 3.12 -21.29 -0.90
CA ALA A 89 3.25 -22.72 -0.67
C ALA A 89 1.90 -23.40 -0.47
N LYS A 90 0.97 -22.75 0.24
CA LYS A 90 -0.40 -23.26 0.44
C LYS A 90 -1.17 -23.37 -0.89
N ALA A 91 -0.83 -22.55 -1.87
CA ALA A 91 -1.46 -22.56 -3.18
C ALA A 91 -0.89 -23.65 -4.10
N GLY A 92 0.14 -24.37 -3.67
CA GLY A 92 0.80 -25.41 -4.49
C GLY A 92 -0.17 -26.41 -5.14
N PRO A 93 -1.10 -27.04 -4.41
CA PRO A 93 -2.05 -27.98 -5.00
C PRO A 93 -2.94 -27.33 -6.08
N ALA A 94 -3.38 -26.10 -5.88
CA ALA A 94 -4.18 -25.39 -6.89
C ALA A 94 -3.36 -25.05 -8.13
N ILE A 95 -2.10 -24.69 -7.94
CA ILE A 95 -1.18 -24.44 -9.05
C ILE A 95 -0.95 -25.71 -9.87
N ALA A 96 -0.70 -26.82 -9.18
CA ALA A 96 -0.51 -28.11 -9.86
C ALA A 96 -1.75 -28.51 -10.66
N SER A 97 -2.94 -28.30 -10.10
CA SER A 97 -4.21 -28.55 -10.81
C SER A 97 -4.35 -27.67 -12.05
N ALA A 98 -3.99 -26.40 -11.93
CA ALA A 98 -4.04 -25.47 -13.06
C ALA A 98 -3.08 -25.88 -14.18
N VAL A 99 -1.89 -26.34 -13.84
CA VAL A 99 -0.91 -26.86 -14.81
C VAL A 99 -1.49 -28.04 -15.57
N GLN A 100 -2.14 -29.00 -14.87
CA GLN A 100 -2.76 -30.14 -15.51
C GLN A 100 -3.87 -29.76 -16.50
N LYS A 101 -4.71 -28.77 -16.10
CA LYS A 101 -5.87 -28.39 -16.93
C LYS A 101 -5.51 -27.45 -18.06
N TRP A 102 -4.54 -26.57 -17.86
CA TRP A 102 -4.30 -25.44 -18.77
C TRP A 102 -2.87 -25.36 -19.30
N GLY A 103 -1.94 -26.16 -18.77
CA GLY A 103 -0.52 -26.00 -19.03
C GLY A 103 0.07 -26.80 -20.17
N SER A 104 -0.76 -27.53 -20.93
CA SER A 104 -0.27 -28.35 -22.05
C SER A 104 -0.50 -27.73 -23.41
#